data_972e00f13e7c29ba09dc726cbd6b6d1a
#
_entry.id   972e00f13e7c29ba09dc726cbd6b6d1a
#
_cell.length_a   1.000
_cell.length_b   1.000
_cell.length_c   1.000
_cell.angle_alpha   90.00
_cell.angle_beta   90.00
_cell.angle_gamma   90.00
#
_symmetry.space_group_name_H-M   'P 1'
#
loop_
_entity.id
_entity.type
_entity.pdbx_description
1 polymer ?
#
loop_
_entity_poly.entity_id
_entity_poly.type
_entity_poly.pdbx_seq_one_letter_code
_entity_poly.pdbx_strand_id
1 'polypeptide(L)'
;MSNVLYIEDNAENRLLVRRVLEAEGYFVLEAVDGPSGLEVAAQMRPDLILLDINLPEIDGYDLTRCFRGTPGLQHVPILAVTANVMKGDRERTLAAGCDGYIQKPIDVDRLPEQVRAALRRPHT
;
A
#
# COMPACT_ATOMS: atom_id res chain seq x y z
N MET A 1 5.29 -16.40 6.22
CA MET A 1 4.93 -15.08 6.74
C MET A 1 4.90 -14.09 5.58
N SER A 2 3.81 -13.39 5.43
CA SER A 2 3.69 -12.41 4.35
C SER A 2 4.33 -11.08 4.72
N ASN A 3 5.00 -10.46 3.77
CA ASN A 3 5.64 -9.16 3.92
C ASN A 3 4.71 -8.08 3.35
N VAL A 4 4.41 -7.08 4.16
CA VAL A 4 3.59 -5.94 3.75
C VAL A 4 4.45 -4.70 3.80
N LEU A 5 4.53 -3.98 2.67
CA LEU A 5 5.23 -2.70 2.61
C LEU A 5 4.22 -1.58 2.78
N TYR A 6 4.46 -0.71 3.74
CA TYR A 6 3.64 0.48 3.96
C TYR A 6 4.45 1.74 3.68
N ILE A 7 4.01 2.50 2.68
CA ILE A 7 4.65 3.75 2.27
C ILE A 7 3.82 4.91 2.81
N GLU A 8 4.35 5.59 3.82
CA GLU A 8 3.66 6.66 4.55
C GLU A 8 4.68 7.57 5.22
N ASP A 9 4.52 8.87 5.07
CA ASP A 9 5.45 9.83 5.67
C ASP A 9 5.19 10.10 7.16
N ASN A 10 3.99 9.80 7.66
CA ASN A 10 3.62 10.02 9.05
C ASN A 10 4.05 8.84 9.93
N ALA A 11 4.95 9.11 10.87
CA ALA A 11 5.51 8.06 11.72
C ALA A 11 4.47 7.41 12.64
N GLU A 12 3.48 8.16 13.10
CA GLU A 12 2.43 7.63 13.97
C GLU A 12 1.55 6.64 13.20
N ASN A 13 1.21 6.96 11.96
CA ASN A 13 0.44 6.06 11.10
C ASN A 13 1.23 4.79 10.80
N ARG A 14 2.53 4.92 10.53
CA ARG A 14 3.38 3.74 10.29
C ARG A 14 3.40 2.82 11.51
N LEU A 15 3.57 3.40 12.70
CA LEU A 15 3.61 2.62 13.94
C LEU A 15 2.29 1.90 14.18
N LEU A 16 1.17 2.59 13.99
CA LEU A 16 -0.16 2.02 14.18
C LEU A 16 -0.39 0.81 13.27
N VAL A 17 -0.16 0.97 11.98
CA VAL A 17 -0.35 -0.11 11.00
C VAL A 17 0.60 -1.27 11.30
N ARG A 18 1.86 -0.97 11.62
CA ARG A 18 2.83 -1.98 11.96
C ARG A 18 2.37 -2.84 13.14
N ARG A 19 1.92 -2.21 14.22
CA ARG A 19 1.47 -2.93 15.40
C ARG A 19 0.28 -3.82 15.11
N VAL A 20 -0.69 -3.30 14.35
CA VAL A 20 -1.89 -4.05 14.01
C VAL A 20 -1.54 -5.28 13.16
N LEU A 21 -0.72 -5.09 12.14
CA LEU A 21 -0.39 -6.17 11.23
C LEU A 21 0.60 -7.18 11.81
N GLU A 22 1.56 -6.72 12.62
CA GLU A 22 2.47 -7.65 13.30
C GLU A 22 1.72 -8.55 14.28
N ALA A 23 0.69 -8.02 14.93
CA ALA A 23 -0.15 -8.81 15.81
C ALA A 23 -0.90 -9.93 15.07
N GLU A 24 -1.09 -9.75 13.76
CA GLU A 24 -1.74 -10.76 12.91
C GLU A 24 -0.73 -11.68 12.21
N GLY A 25 0.55 -11.55 12.53
CA GLY A 25 1.56 -12.43 11.98
C GLY A 25 2.23 -11.95 10.69
N TYR A 26 1.96 -10.71 10.26
CA TYR A 26 2.62 -10.14 9.08
C TYR A 26 3.95 -9.50 9.46
N PHE A 27 4.89 -9.52 8.52
CA PHE A 27 6.11 -8.74 8.63
C PHE A 27 5.90 -7.41 7.89
N VAL A 28 6.11 -6.28 8.59
CA VAL A 28 5.84 -4.97 8.01
C VAL A 28 7.14 -4.25 7.67
N LEU A 29 7.26 -3.90 6.40
CA LEU A 29 8.34 -3.06 5.88
C LEU A 29 7.81 -1.63 5.80
N GLU A 30 8.63 -0.66 6.15
CA GLU A 30 8.21 0.74 6.16
C GLU A 30 9.06 1.57 5.19
N ALA A 31 8.43 2.52 4.53
CA ALA A 31 9.11 3.52 3.72
C ALA A 31 8.43 4.87 3.94
N VAL A 32 9.21 5.94 3.90
CA VAL A 32 8.72 7.29 4.22
C VAL A 32 8.32 8.09 2.98
N ASP A 33 8.76 7.67 1.79
CA ASP A 33 8.48 8.36 0.54
C ASP A 33 8.49 7.39 -0.64
N GLY A 34 8.21 7.92 -1.84
CA GLY A 34 8.16 7.11 -3.05
C GLY A 34 9.47 6.44 -3.41
N PRO A 35 10.59 7.21 -3.48
CA PRO A 35 11.88 6.61 -3.83
C PRO A 35 12.31 5.51 -2.87
N SER A 36 12.17 5.71 -1.56
CA SER A 36 12.53 4.66 -0.59
C SER A 36 11.59 3.46 -0.70
N GLY A 37 10.30 3.70 -1.00
CA GLY A 37 9.35 2.62 -1.23
C GLY A 37 9.72 1.75 -2.42
N LEU A 38 10.12 2.36 -3.52
CA LEU A 38 10.57 1.62 -4.71
C LEU A 38 11.83 0.80 -4.40
N GLU A 39 12.77 1.39 -3.67
CA GLU A 39 14.00 0.70 -3.29
C GLU A 39 13.72 -0.51 -2.39
N VAL A 40 12.91 -0.32 -1.35
CA VAL A 40 12.54 -1.41 -0.45
C VAL A 40 11.80 -2.51 -1.22
N ALA A 41 10.87 -2.15 -2.07
CA ALA A 41 10.10 -3.12 -2.84
C ALA A 41 10.99 -3.94 -3.77
N ALA A 42 11.97 -3.30 -4.41
CA ALA A 42 12.91 -3.98 -5.32
C ALA A 42 13.79 -4.98 -4.56
N GLN A 43 14.22 -4.63 -3.36
CA GLN A 43 15.11 -5.47 -2.57
C GLN A 43 14.39 -6.57 -1.81
N MET A 44 13.25 -6.24 -1.20
CA MET A 44 12.55 -7.12 -0.26
C MET A 44 11.37 -7.87 -0.87
N ARG A 45 10.90 -7.44 -2.04
CA ARG A 45 9.79 -8.06 -2.78
C ARG A 45 8.58 -8.34 -1.88
N PRO A 46 7.86 -7.31 -1.46
CA PRO A 46 6.70 -7.50 -0.57
C PRO A 46 5.57 -8.27 -1.27
N ASP A 47 4.74 -8.89 -0.46
CA ASP A 47 3.56 -9.60 -0.94
C ASP A 47 2.37 -8.66 -1.14
N LEU A 48 2.40 -7.50 -0.50
CA LEU A 48 1.37 -6.48 -0.57
C LEU A 48 1.99 -5.11 -0.33
N ILE A 49 1.50 -4.10 -1.04
CA ILE A 49 1.91 -2.71 -0.82
C ILE A 49 0.70 -1.90 -0.37
N LEU A 50 0.85 -1.21 0.77
CA LEU A 50 -0.07 -0.18 1.22
C LEU A 50 0.58 1.16 0.88
N LEU A 51 -0.08 1.96 0.06
CA LEU A 51 0.49 3.18 -0.47
C LEU A 51 -0.37 4.40 -0.14
N ASP A 52 0.18 5.31 0.65
CA ASP A 52 -0.48 6.60 0.88
C ASP A 52 -0.47 7.41 -0.42
N ILE A 53 -1.66 7.73 -0.93
CA ILE A 53 -1.79 8.46 -2.19
C ILE A 53 -1.38 9.93 -2.04
N ASN A 54 -1.45 10.46 -0.84
CA ASN A 54 -1.20 11.88 -0.57
C ASN A 54 0.21 12.17 -0.07
N LEU A 55 1.21 11.44 -0.56
CA LEU A 55 2.61 11.74 -0.24
C LEU A 55 3.00 13.12 -0.81
N PRO A 56 3.77 13.92 -0.04
CA PRO A 56 4.04 15.31 -0.44
C PRO A 56 4.92 15.46 -1.68
N GLU A 57 5.75 14.48 -1.99
CA GLU A 57 6.77 14.62 -3.04
C GLU A 57 6.40 13.95 -4.36
N ILE A 58 5.46 13.02 -4.36
CA ILE A 58 5.08 12.29 -5.56
C ILE A 58 3.59 11.96 -5.49
N ASP A 59 2.93 12.04 -6.64
CA ASP A 59 1.56 11.58 -6.77
C ASP A 59 1.54 10.06 -6.59
N GLY A 60 0.72 9.56 -5.66
CA GLY A 60 0.59 8.14 -5.39
C GLY A 60 0.15 7.33 -6.60
N TYR A 61 -0.61 7.94 -7.50
CA TYR A 61 -1.02 7.27 -8.75
C TYR A 61 0.18 7.07 -9.67
N ASP A 62 1.05 8.06 -9.77
CA ASP A 62 2.28 7.94 -10.56
C ASP A 62 3.21 6.90 -9.95
N LEU A 63 3.30 6.86 -8.63
CA LEU A 63 4.10 5.86 -7.93
C LEU A 63 3.57 4.45 -8.20
N THR A 64 2.24 4.27 -8.21
CA THR A 64 1.62 2.99 -8.56
C THR A 64 2.03 2.54 -9.96
N ARG A 65 2.02 3.45 -10.92
CA ARG A 65 2.48 3.14 -12.28
C ARG A 65 3.94 2.71 -12.31
N CYS A 66 4.77 3.35 -11.48
CA CYS A 66 6.18 2.96 -11.36
C CYS A 66 6.32 1.52 -10.84
N PHE A 67 5.53 1.14 -9.84
CA PHE A 67 5.53 -0.24 -9.35
C PHE A 67 5.11 -1.22 -10.45
N ARG A 68 4.07 -0.89 -11.21
CA ARG A 68 3.59 -1.75 -12.28
C ARG A 68 4.59 -1.89 -13.41
N GLY A 69 5.44 -0.90 -13.63
CA GLY A 69 6.51 -0.96 -14.61
C GLY A 69 7.80 -1.60 -14.11
N THR A 70 7.87 -1.99 -12.84
CA THR A 70 9.08 -2.56 -12.26
C THR A 70 9.07 -4.08 -12.37
N PRO A 71 10.10 -4.71 -12.97
CA PRO A 71 10.16 -6.16 -13.06
C PRO A 71 10.05 -6.84 -11.70
N GLY A 72 9.19 -7.85 -11.61
CA GLY A 72 8.96 -8.59 -10.38
C GLY A 72 7.88 -8.01 -9.48
N LEU A 73 7.36 -6.82 -9.80
CA LEU A 73 6.32 -6.15 -9.00
C LEU A 73 4.99 -5.99 -9.73
N GLN A 74 4.87 -6.47 -10.97
CA GLN A 74 3.66 -6.30 -11.78
C GLN A 74 2.42 -6.94 -11.17
N HIS A 75 2.59 -7.99 -10.37
CA HIS A 75 1.47 -8.76 -9.81
C HIS A 75 1.28 -8.55 -8.31
N VAL A 76 2.08 -7.70 -7.69
CA VAL A 76 1.95 -7.42 -6.26
C VAL A 76 0.69 -6.57 -6.04
N PRO A 77 -0.25 -7.00 -5.18
CA PRO A 77 -1.41 -6.17 -4.89
C PRO A 77 -1.01 -4.86 -4.22
N ILE A 78 -1.65 -3.77 -4.66
CA ILE A 78 -1.43 -2.43 -4.13
C ILE A 78 -2.77 -1.88 -3.65
N LEU A 79 -2.84 -1.55 -2.36
CA LEU A 79 -3.98 -0.86 -1.79
C LEU A 79 -3.62 0.60 -1.55
N ALA A 80 -4.37 1.51 -2.18
CA ALA A 80 -4.20 2.93 -1.95
C ALA A 80 -4.79 3.30 -0.60
N VAL A 81 -4.07 4.10 0.18
CA VAL A 81 -4.58 4.63 1.45
C VAL A 81 -4.87 6.11 1.23
N THR A 82 -6.12 6.52 1.40
CA THR A 82 -6.55 7.86 1.01
C THR A 82 -7.62 8.43 1.93
N ALA A 83 -7.57 9.73 2.18
CA ALA A 83 -8.62 10.45 2.89
C ALA A 83 -9.81 10.77 1.99
N ASN A 84 -9.61 10.75 0.68
CA ASN A 84 -10.64 11.12 -0.31
C ASN A 84 -11.16 9.88 -1.03
N VAL A 85 -12.36 9.43 -0.64
CA VAL A 85 -12.98 8.27 -1.28
C VAL A 85 -14.23 8.71 -2.04
N MET A 86 -14.11 9.79 -2.80
CA MET A 86 -15.17 10.26 -3.68
C MET A 86 -15.19 9.38 -4.94
N LYS A 87 -16.34 9.34 -5.59
CA LYS A 87 -16.57 8.46 -6.74
C LYS A 87 -15.49 8.53 -7.81
N GLY A 88 -15.04 9.75 -8.16
CA GLY A 88 -13.98 9.92 -9.16
C GLY A 88 -12.62 9.40 -8.70
N ASP A 89 -12.33 9.48 -7.41
CA ASP A 89 -11.06 9.02 -6.86
C ASP A 89 -10.93 7.50 -6.90
N ARG A 90 -12.04 6.80 -6.68
CA ARG A 90 -12.04 5.35 -6.79
C ARG A 90 -11.66 4.91 -8.21
N GLU A 91 -12.26 5.55 -9.20
CA GLU A 91 -11.97 5.23 -10.60
C GLU A 91 -10.52 5.53 -10.96
N ARG A 92 -9.97 6.66 -10.49
CA ARG A 92 -8.57 7.02 -10.70
C ARG A 92 -7.64 6.02 -10.03
N THR A 93 -7.97 5.58 -8.82
CA THR A 93 -7.19 4.60 -8.08
C THR A 93 -7.06 3.29 -8.86
N LEU A 94 -8.18 2.78 -9.35
CA LEU A 94 -8.19 1.55 -10.13
C LEU A 94 -7.50 1.72 -11.47
N ALA A 95 -7.73 2.85 -12.15
CA ALA A 95 -7.11 3.14 -13.45
C ALA A 95 -5.58 3.25 -13.36
N ALA A 96 -5.06 3.70 -12.22
CA ALA A 96 -3.61 3.79 -12.00
C ALA A 96 -2.95 2.43 -11.76
N GLY A 97 -3.73 1.38 -11.49
CA GLY A 97 -3.23 0.03 -11.28
C GLY A 97 -3.32 -0.47 -9.85
N CYS A 98 -4.02 0.26 -8.97
CA CYS A 98 -4.30 -0.21 -7.61
C CYS A 98 -5.38 -1.29 -7.65
N ASP A 99 -5.32 -2.19 -6.67
CA ASP A 99 -6.29 -3.29 -6.56
C ASP A 99 -7.47 -2.93 -5.65
N GLY A 100 -7.34 -1.85 -4.91
CA GLY A 100 -8.37 -1.37 -4.02
C GLY A 100 -7.88 -0.17 -3.25
N TYR A 101 -8.66 0.24 -2.25
CA TYR A 101 -8.29 1.38 -1.41
C TYR A 101 -8.73 1.17 0.03
N ILE A 102 -8.05 1.87 0.94
CA ILE A 102 -8.38 1.92 2.36
C ILE A 102 -8.62 3.39 2.70
N GLN A 103 -9.77 3.70 3.29
CA GLN A 103 -10.10 5.07 3.66
C GLN A 103 -9.42 5.47 4.96
N LYS A 104 -8.87 6.68 5.00
CA LYS A 104 -8.38 7.28 6.24
C LYS A 104 -9.52 7.98 6.97
N PRO A 105 -9.52 7.99 8.31
CA PRO A 105 -8.54 7.32 9.17
C PRO A 105 -8.69 5.80 9.08
N ILE A 106 -7.56 5.12 9.16
CA ILE A 106 -7.55 3.66 9.05
C ILE A 106 -8.31 3.05 10.22
N ASP A 107 -9.27 2.19 9.90
CA ASP A 107 -10.01 1.42 10.90
C ASP A 107 -9.19 0.19 11.26
N VAL A 108 -8.58 0.21 12.44
CA VAL A 108 -7.68 -0.86 12.87
C VAL A 108 -8.36 -2.21 13.03
N ASP A 109 -9.68 -2.21 13.25
CA ASP A 109 -10.43 -3.47 13.37
C ASP A 109 -10.67 -4.11 12.01
N ARG A 110 -10.74 -3.31 10.95
CA ARG A 110 -10.97 -3.80 9.59
C ARG A 110 -9.68 -4.05 8.81
N LEU A 111 -8.59 -3.42 9.20
CA LEU A 111 -7.34 -3.48 8.44
C LEU A 111 -6.85 -4.92 8.22
N PRO A 112 -6.82 -5.81 9.21
CA PRO A 112 -6.37 -7.18 8.98
C PRO A 112 -7.16 -7.90 7.91
N GLU A 113 -8.47 -7.73 7.89
CA GLU A 113 -9.33 -8.36 6.88
C GLU A 113 -9.11 -7.78 5.50
N GLN A 114 -8.93 -6.47 5.40
CA GLN A 114 -8.65 -5.79 4.13
C GLN A 114 -7.32 -6.30 3.54
N VAL A 115 -6.30 -6.44 4.38
CA VAL A 115 -5.00 -6.97 3.96
C VAL A 115 -5.12 -8.43 3.53
N ARG A 116 -5.81 -9.24 4.31
CA ARG A 116 -6.00 -10.65 4.00
C ARG A 116 -6.72 -10.85 2.67
N ALA A 117 -7.76 -10.07 2.43
CA ALA A 117 -8.52 -10.14 1.18
C ALA A 117 -7.65 -9.75 -0.03
N ALA A 118 -6.83 -8.73 0.11
CA ALA A 118 -5.93 -8.29 -0.96
C ALA A 118 -4.85 -9.33 -1.27
N LEU A 119 -4.32 -9.99 -0.26
CA LEU A 119 -3.30 -11.03 -0.45
C LEU A 119 -3.83 -12.25 -1.21
N ARG A 120 -5.14 -12.49 -1.17
CA ARG A 120 -5.77 -13.59 -1.91
C ARG A 120 -6.02 -13.28 -3.37
N ARG A 121 -5.82 -12.03 -3.79
CA ARG A 121 -6.14 -11.58 -5.15
C ARG A 121 -4.94 -10.87 -5.76
N PRO A 122 -3.95 -11.61 -6.29
CA PRO A 122 -2.83 -10.97 -6.96
C PRO A 122 -3.32 -10.10 -8.12
N HIS A 123 -2.59 -9.05 -8.40
CA HIS A 123 -2.89 -8.18 -9.52
C HIS A 123 -2.68 -8.91 -10.84
N THR A 124 -3.65 -8.84 -11.73
CA THR A 124 -3.62 -9.52 -13.04
C THR A 124 -3.20 -8.59 -14.16
#